data_fe7352fde2ddc2470c6265207fbdc7a7
#
_entry.id   fe7352fde2ddc2470c6265207fbdc7a7
#
_cell.length_a   1.000
_cell.length_b   1.000
_cell.length_c   1.000
_cell.angle_alpha   90.00
_cell.angle_beta   90.00
_cell.angle_gamma   90.00
#
_symmetry.space_group_name_H-M   'P 1'
#
loop_
_entity.id
_entity.type
_entity.pdbx_description
1 polymer ?
#
loop_
_entity_poly.entity_id
_entity_poly.type
_entity_poly.pdbx_seq_one_letter_code
_entity_poly.pdbx_strand_id
1 'polypeptide(L)'
;MEQLKSIYSLYDMVCEAPAGGGVELVEMPAFFDEKKGIEADYAHVHNFYEIVWFKTGGGVHYVDFNEYPVLPNTIFFISPGQVHTFDKKHDHCGYVMKVCADLLNDTIGEDVAYLQYDLFNADSVPFHCITHDDAAHLDLIINALRDESQQRGRLGHKEYLRSLIRLLIIRIERGRSGMEAQALN
;
A
#
# COMPACT_ATOMS: atom_id res chain seq x y z
N MET A 1 0.96 12.25 29.66
CA MET A 1 1.29 11.08 28.79
C MET A 1 0.14 10.11 28.59
N GLU A 2 -0.85 10.04 29.47
CA GLU A 2 -2.03 9.16 29.32
C GLU A 2 -3.09 9.66 28.32
N GLN A 3 -3.19 10.97 28.10
CA GLN A 3 -4.17 11.55 27.16
C GLN A 3 -3.79 11.37 25.67
N LEU A 4 -2.53 11.11 25.33
CA LEU A 4 -2.10 10.85 23.94
C LEU A 4 -2.41 9.41 23.47
N LYS A 5 -2.58 8.48 24.39
CA LYS A 5 -2.92 7.09 24.04
C LYS A 5 -4.36 6.88 23.53
N SER A 6 -5.24 7.87 23.69
CA SER A 6 -6.65 7.77 23.25
C SER A 6 -6.90 8.25 21.82
N ILE A 7 -5.90 8.78 21.14
CA ILE A 7 -6.06 9.39 19.80
C ILE A 7 -5.72 8.41 18.68
N TYR A 8 -4.91 7.37 18.96
CA TYR A 8 -4.44 6.43 17.95
C TYR A 8 -4.94 5.01 18.26
N SER A 9 -5.43 4.34 17.25
CA SER A 9 -5.71 2.91 17.28
C SER A 9 -4.55 2.14 16.66
N LEU A 10 -4.09 1.07 17.32
CA LEU A 10 -3.14 0.14 16.75
C LEU A 10 -3.91 -0.99 16.05
N TYR A 11 -3.62 -1.20 14.78
CA TYR A 11 -4.16 -2.30 14.00
C TYR A 11 -3.07 -3.32 13.72
N ASP A 12 -3.31 -4.54 14.13
CA ASP A 12 -2.42 -5.66 13.92
C ASP A 12 -2.97 -6.58 12.83
N MET A 13 -2.25 -6.75 11.75
CA MET A 13 -2.51 -7.81 10.82
C MET A 13 -1.87 -9.09 11.37
N VAL A 14 -2.69 -10.06 11.75
CA VAL A 14 -2.18 -11.37 12.15
C VAL A 14 -1.66 -12.09 10.90
N CYS A 15 -0.33 -12.12 10.79
CA CYS A 15 0.37 -12.77 9.68
C CYS A 15 0.53 -14.27 9.93
N GLU A 16 -0.48 -14.94 10.47
CA GLU A 16 -0.45 -16.39 10.63
C GLU A 16 -0.57 -17.11 9.29
N ALA A 17 0.47 -17.85 8.91
CA ALA A 17 0.33 -18.83 7.85
C ALA A 17 -0.63 -19.94 8.35
N PRO A 18 -1.61 -20.37 7.58
CA PRO A 18 -1.84 -20.23 6.14
C PRO A 18 -3.09 -19.41 5.77
N ALA A 19 -3.67 -18.68 6.72
CA ALA A 19 -5.05 -18.21 6.58
C ALA A 19 -5.26 -17.11 5.51
N GLY A 20 -4.25 -16.36 5.11
CA GLY A 20 -4.43 -15.28 4.14
C GLY A 20 -3.31 -15.06 3.15
N GLY A 21 -2.28 -15.93 3.11
CA GLY A 21 -1.14 -15.68 2.23
C GLY A 21 -0.33 -14.42 2.58
N GLY A 22 -0.73 -13.69 3.63
CA GLY A 22 -0.07 -12.46 4.08
C GLY A 22 -0.40 -11.21 3.26
N VAL A 23 -1.40 -11.26 2.37
CA VAL A 23 -1.91 -10.11 1.62
C VAL A 23 -3.41 -9.99 1.80
N GLU A 24 -3.86 -8.77 2.08
CA GLU A 24 -5.27 -8.37 2.02
C GLU A 24 -5.41 -7.23 1.03
N LEU A 25 -6.32 -7.37 0.07
CA LEU A 25 -6.63 -6.35 -0.93
C LEU A 25 -8.09 -5.94 -0.80
N VAL A 26 -8.31 -4.63 -0.59
CA VAL A 26 -9.65 -4.04 -0.46
C VAL A 26 -9.83 -2.94 -1.48
N GLU A 27 -10.97 -2.88 -2.14
CA GLU A 27 -11.36 -1.74 -2.98
C GLU A 27 -11.78 -0.54 -2.10
N MET A 28 -11.38 0.66 -2.47
CA MET A 28 -11.62 1.85 -1.64
C MET A 28 -13.08 2.10 -1.30
N PRO A 29 -14.08 1.94 -2.18
CA PRO A 29 -15.48 2.10 -1.78
C PRO A 29 -15.87 1.18 -0.64
N ALA A 30 -15.37 -0.06 -0.62
CA ALA A 30 -15.63 -1.01 0.46
C ALA A 30 -14.80 -0.72 1.72
N PHE A 31 -13.61 -0.14 1.56
CA PHE A 31 -12.74 0.27 2.65
C PHE A 31 -13.35 1.42 3.45
N PHE A 32 -13.97 2.39 2.77
CA PHE A 32 -14.63 3.54 3.39
C PHE A 32 -16.08 3.28 3.82
N ASP A 33 -16.63 2.08 3.60
CA ASP A 33 -17.96 1.71 4.07
C ASP A 33 -17.96 1.63 5.61
N GLU A 34 -18.83 2.42 6.26
CA GLU A 34 -18.95 2.54 7.72
C GLU A 34 -19.09 1.19 8.45
N LYS A 35 -19.54 0.14 7.77
CA LYS A 35 -19.68 -1.19 8.35
C LYS A 35 -18.38 -1.98 8.46
N LYS A 36 -17.30 -1.51 7.81
CA LYS A 36 -16.00 -2.22 7.74
C LYS A 36 -14.80 -1.39 8.18
N GLY A 37 -14.93 -0.07 8.39
CA GLY A 37 -13.77 0.80 8.34
C GLY A 37 -13.54 1.69 9.54
N ILE A 38 -13.31 1.13 10.74
CA ILE A 38 -12.74 1.92 11.85
C ILE A 38 -11.35 2.48 11.42
N GLU A 39 -10.60 1.75 10.61
CA GLU A 39 -9.28 2.15 10.08
C GLU A 39 -9.34 3.44 9.23
N ALA A 40 -10.39 3.61 8.43
CA ALA A 40 -10.58 4.82 7.64
C ALA A 40 -10.98 6.03 8.48
N ASP A 41 -11.45 5.83 9.72
CA ASP A 41 -12.12 6.86 10.50
C ASP A 41 -11.21 7.66 11.44
N TYR A 42 -10.07 7.12 11.81
CA TYR A 42 -9.18 7.74 12.79
C TYR A 42 -7.74 7.61 12.37
N ALA A 43 -6.91 8.53 12.86
CA ALA A 43 -5.47 8.36 12.76
C ALA A 43 -5.06 7.07 13.50
N HIS A 44 -4.32 6.21 12.82
CA HIS A 44 -3.95 4.89 13.34
C HIS A 44 -2.54 4.49 12.93
N VAL A 45 -2.04 3.44 13.54
CA VAL A 45 -0.79 2.75 13.19
C VAL A 45 -1.08 1.27 12.98
N HIS A 46 -0.26 0.60 12.20
CA HIS A 46 -0.34 -0.84 11.95
C HIS A 46 1.05 -1.50 11.96
N ASN A 47 1.09 -2.83 12.05
CA ASN A 47 2.32 -3.62 12.08
C ASN A 47 2.65 -4.31 10.75
N PHE A 48 1.99 -3.93 9.68
CA PHE A 48 2.17 -4.43 8.32
C PHE A 48 2.54 -3.27 7.37
N TYR A 49 2.98 -3.60 6.17
CA TYR A 49 3.16 -2.64 5.09
C TYR A 49 1.82 -2.38 4.39
N GLU A 50 1.53 -1.12 4.10
CA GLU A 50 0.33 -0.77 3.35
C GLU A 50 0.68 0.00 2.08
N ILE A 51 0.06 -0.41 0.96
CA ILE A 51 0.14 0.27 -0.33
C ILE A 51 -1.25 0.78 -0.66
N VAL A 52 -1.40 2.10 -0.74
CA VAL A 52 -2.69 2.75 -1.03
C VAL A 52 -2.63 3.40 -2.40
N TRP A 53 -3.36 2.87 -3.37
CA TRP A 53 -3.42 3.43 -4.70
C TRP A 53 -4.73 4.17 -4.94
N PHE A 54 -4.65 5.49 -5.03
CA PHE A 54 -5.75 6.36 -5.43
C PHE A 54 -5.78 6.51 -6.96
N LYS A 55 -6.78 5.97 -7.60
CA LYS A 55 -7.03 6.13 -9.04
C LYS A 55 -7.67 7.48 -9.35
N THR A 56 -8.53 7.97 -8.46
CA THR A 56 -9.11 9.31 -8.52
C THR A 56 -8.42 10.21 -7.51
N GLY A 57 -8.27 11.49 -7.85
CA GLY A 57 -7.73 12.48 -6.94
C GLY A 57 -8.80 13.10 -6.05
N GLY A 58 -8.35 13.83 -5.06
CA GLY A 58 -9.16 14.64 -4.16
C GLY A 58 -8.80 14.43 -2.69
N GLY A 59 -8.87 15.50 -1.91
CA GLY A 59 -8.56 15.49 -0.48
C GLY A 59 -7.08 15.32 -0.17
N VAL A 60 -6.82 14.88 1.03
CA VAL A 60 -5.50 14.79 1.64
C VAL A 60 -5.34 13.43 2.33
N HIS A 61 -4.17 12.84 2.23
CA HIS A 61 -3.73 11.73 3.05
C HIS A 61 -2.70 12.26 4.06
N TYR A 62 -2.94 12.06 5.32
CA TYR A 62 -2.04 12.47 6.39
C TYR A 62 -1.13 11.29 6.75
N VAL A 63 0.20 11.52 6.74
CA VAL A 63 1.19 10.51 7.13
C VAL A 63 2.22 11.18 8.03
N ASP A 64 2.45 10.65 9.22
CA ASP A 64 3.39 11.18 10.23
C ASP A 64 3.23 12.69 10.46
N PHE A 65 1.97 13.11 10.62
CA PHE A 65 1.57 14.51 10.86
C PHE A 65 1.80 15.49 9.70
N ASN A 66 2.22 15.00 8.52
CA ASN A 66 2.32 15.79 7.30
C ASN A 66 1.10 15.57 6.42
N GLU A 67 0.73 16.60 5.66
CA GLU A 67 -0.38 16.59 4.72
C GLU A 67 0.16 16.36 3.31
N TYR A 68 -0.40 15.37 2.62
CA TYR A 68 -0.04 15.07 1.23
C TYR A 68 -1.28 15.11 0.35
N PRO A 69 -1.30 15.92 -0.73
CA PRO A 69 -2.45 15.98 -1.63
C PRO A 69 -2.62 14.66 -2.38
N VAL A 70 -3.85 14.18 -2.47
CA VAL A 70 -4.20 13.00 -3.25
C VAL A 70 -4.50 13.44 -4.68
N LEU A 71 -3.56 13.18 -5.59
CA LEU A 71 -3.73 13.39 -7.03
C LEU A 71 -4.21 12.10 -7.71
N PRO A 72 -4.80 12.18 -8.93
CA PRO A 72 -5.12 10.97 -9.69
C PRO A 72 -3.88 10.09 -9.92
N ASN A 73 -4.04 8.79 -9.78
CA ASN A 73 -2.96 7.81 -9.89
C ASN A 73 -1.80 8.04 -8.89
N THR A 74 -2.11 8.45 -7.67
CA THR A 74 -1.14 8.54 -6.57
C THR A 74 -1.11 7.23 -5.79
N ILE A 75 0.09 6.72 -5.54
CA ILE A 75 0.33 5.54 -4.70
C ILE A 75 1.08 5.97 -3.45
N PHE A 76 0.55 5.65 -2.28
CA PHE A 76 1.19 5.83 -0.99
C PHE A 76 1.78 4.51 -0.50
N PHE A 77 2.90 4.60 0.21
CA PHE A 77 3.61 3.50 0.86
C PHE A 77 3.72 3.81 2.34
N ILE A 78 3.05 3.01 3.16
CA ILE A 78 3.01 3.20 4.61
C ILE A 78 3.74 2.03 5.27
N SER A 79 4.79 2.37 6.02
CA SER A 79 5.58 1.40 6.77
C SER A 79 4.93 1.04 8.11
N PRO A 80 5.25 -0.13 8.67
CA PRO A 80 4.85 -0.45 10.03
C PRO A 80 5.23 0.66 11.02
N GLY A 81 4.28 1.06 11.85
CA GLY A 81 4.47 2.08 12.88
C GLY A 81 4.28 3.53 12.43
N GLN A 82 4.13 3.83 11.15
CA GLN A 82 3.76 5.16 10.69
C GLN A 82 2.31 5.48 11.04
N VAL A 83 2.06 6.69 11.52
CA VAL A 83 0.72 7.19 11.81
C VAL A 83 0.11 7.72 10.54
N HIS A 84 -1.07 7.26 10.15
CA HIS A 84 -1.75 7.81 8.99
C HIS A 84 -3.27 7.89 9.14
N THR A 85 -3.91 8.72 8.30
CA THR A 85 -5.36 8.85 8.19
C THR A 85 -5.74 9.53 6.87
N PHE A 86 -6.97 9.27 6.41
CA PHE A 86 -7.51 9.79 5.15
C PHE A 86 -8.47 10.95 5.37
N ASP A 87 -8.56 11.87 4.39
CA ASP A 87 -9.69 12.79 4.29
C ASP A 87 -10.90 12.05 3.71
N LYS A 88 -11.95 11.91 4.52
CA LYS A 88 -13.17 11.17 4.18
C LYS A 88 -14.17 11.92 3.30
N LYS A 89 -13.90 13.15 2.97
CA LYS A 89 -14.86 14.03 2.24
C LYS A 89 -14.97 13.69 0.77
N HIS A 90 -14.16 12.76 0.26
CA HIS A 90 -14.04 12.44 -1.15
C HIS A 90 -14.38 11.00 -1.46
N ASP A 91 -15.11 10.79 -2.56
CA ASP A 91 -15.38 9.48 -3.12
C ASP A 91 -14.12 8.95 -3.80
N HIS A 92 -13.26 8.32 -3.03
CA HIS A 92 -12.02 7.72 -3.54
C HIS A 92 -12.31 6.44 -4.31
N CYS A 93 -11.61 6.27 -5.43
CA CYS A 93 -11.57 5.04 -6.19
C CYS A 93 -10.12 4.52 -6.21
N GLY A 94 -9.93 3.24 -5.99
CA GLY A 94 -8.62 2.62 -5.96
C GLY A 94 -8.57 1.41 -5.05
N TYR A 95 -7.39 1.16 -4.48
CA TYR A 95 -7.13 -0.04 -3.69
C TYR A 95 -6.32 0.28 -2.44
N VAL A 96 -6.65 -0.43 -1.36
CA VAL A 96 -5.81 -0.56 -0.16
C VAL A 96 -5.28 -1.98 -0.12
N MET A 97 -3.97 -2.15 -0.10
CA MET A 97 -3.31 -3.44 -0.03
C MET A 97 -2.45 -3.52 1.23
N LYS A 98 -2.79 -4.44 2.13
CA LYS A 98 -2.04 -4.75 3.34
C LYS A 98 -1.14 -5.95 3.08
N VAL A 99 0.13 -5.84 3.41
CA VAL A 99 1.15 -6.86 3.15
C VAL A 99 1.91 -7.17 4.42
N CYS A 100 1.88 -8.44 4.85
CA CYS A 100 2.69 -8.89 5.97
C CYS A 100 4.19 -8.74 5.70
N ALA A 101 4.95 -8.35 6.71
CA ALA A 101 6.40 -8.21 6.63
C ALA A 101 7.10 -9.47 6.12
N ASP A 102 6.62 -10.65 6.46
CA ASP A 102 7.19 -11.94 6.02
C ASP A 102 7.17 -12.13 4.50
N LEU A 103 6.19 -11.54 3.81
CA LEU A 103 6.15 -11.61 2.35
C LEU A 103 7.17 -10.70 1.68
N LEU A 104 7.52 -9.60 2.32
CA LEU A 104 8.49 -8.64 1.81
C LEU A 104 9.92 -8.97 2.25
N ASN A 105 10.11 -9.42 3.49
CA ASN A 105 11.45 -9.59 4.09
C ASN A 105 12.17 -10.90 3.73
N ASP A 106 11.50 -11.83 3.04
CA ASP A 106 12.13 -13.10 2.68
C ASP A 106 13.13 -12.91 1.54
N THR A 107 14.35 -13.31 1.80
CA THR A 107 15.59 -13.12 1.06
C THR A 107 15.45 -13.16 -0.46
N ILE A 108 15.66 -12.01 -1.09
CA ILE A 108 15.71 -11.90 -2.55
C ILE A 108 16.78 -10.89 -2.89
N GLY A 109 17.39 -11.13 -4.06
CA GLY A 109 18.54 -10.41 -4.54
C GLY A 109 18.62 -8.95 -4.09
N GLU A 110 19.78 -8.49 -3.79
CA GLU A 110 20.08 -7.18 -3.21
C GLU A 110 19.32 -6.01 -3.86
N ASP A 111 19.09 -6.11 -5.18
CA ASP A 111 18.38 -5.08 -5.95
C ASP A 111 16.92 -4.87 -5.53
N VAL A 112 16.17 -5.94 -5.23
CA VAL A 112 14.77 -5.84 -4.83
C VAL A 112 14.63 -5.38 -3.38
N ALA A 113 15.54 -5.79 -2.52
CA ALA A 113 15.60 -5.30 -1.14
C ALA A 113 15.86 -3.79 -1.10
N TYR A 114 16.70 -3.27 -1.99
CA TYR A 114 16.96 -1.84 -2.12
C TYR A 114 15.70 -1.06 -2.55
N LEU A 115 14.99 -1.53 -3.57
CA LEU A 115 13.77 -0.88 -4.06
C LEU A 115 12.67 -0.84 -2.99
N GLN A 116 12.52 -1.92 -2.24
CA GLN A 116 11.59 -1.98 -1.13
C GLN A 116 11.97 -0.98 -0.02
N TYR A 117 13.26 -0.92 0.32
CA TYR A 117 13.77 0.02 1.32
C TYR A 117 13.50 1.48 0.91
N ASP A 118 13.69 1.82 -0.35
CA ASP A 118 13.49 3.19 -0.85
C ASP A 118 12.01 3.59 -0.82
N LEU A 119 11.10 2.72 -1.27
CA LEU A 119 9.65 3.00 -1.27
C LEU A 119 9.04 3.12 0.13
N PHE A 120 9.51 2.30 1.07
CA PHE A 120 9.00 2.28 2.44
C PHE A 120 9.91 3.00 3.44
N ASN A 121 10.75 3.91 2.96
CA ASN A 121 11.59 4.71 3.82
C ASN A 121 10.76 5.83 4.48
N ALA A 122 10.61 5.77 5.81
CA ALA A 122 9.86 6.76 6.57
C ALA A 122 10.43 8.18 6.49
N ASP A 123 11.71 8.34 6.14
CA ASP A 123 12.38 9.63 5.96
C ASP A 123 12.17 10.23 4.55
N SER A 124 11.53 9.51 3.65
CA SER A 124 11.24 9.94 2.29
C SER A 124 9.79 10.43 2.12
N VAL A 125 9.48 10.99 0.96
CA VAL A 125 8.10 11.31 0.58
C VAL A 125 7.32 10.00 0.42
N PRO A 126 6.22 9.79 1.14
CA PRO A 126 5.54 8.49 1.22
C PRO A 126 4.68 8.17 0.00
N PHE A 127 4.77 8.93 -1.10
CA PHE A 127 3.91 8.71 -2.27
C PHE A 127 4.62 8.96 -3.59
N HIS A 128 4.09 8.34 -4.64
CA HIS A 128 4.49 8.57 -6.03
C HIS A 128 3.24 8.68 -6.92
N CYS A 129 3.29 9.59 -7.90
CA CYS A 129 2.30 9.63 -8.98
C CYS A 129 2.79 8.73 -10.12
N ILE A 130 1.90 7.96 -10.72
CA ILE A 130 2.19 7.09 -11.85
C ILE A 130 1.50 7.58 -13.12
N THR A 131 2.05 7.22 -14.27
CA THR A 131 1.44 7.54 -15.56
C THR A 131 0.16 6.72 -15.79
N HIS A 132 -0.67 7.14 -16.74
CA HIS A 132 -1.85 6.37 -17.14
C HIS A 132 -1.48 4.98 -17.69
N ASP A 133 -0.40 4.88 -18.45
CA ASP A 133 0.06 3.62 -19.01
C ASP A 133 0.56 2.66 -17.92
N ASP A 134 1.27 3.19 -16.92
CA ASP A 134 1.69 2.40 -15.76
C ASP A 134 0.50 1.92 -14.94
N ALA A 135 -0.53 2.77 -14.76
CA ALA A 135 -1.76 2.40 -14.07
C ALA A 135 -2.45 1.18 -14.71
N ALA A 136 -2.51 1.12 -16.05
CA ALA A 136 -3.08 -0.02 -16.76
C ALA A 136 -2.30 -1.33 -16.49
N HIS A 137 -0.97 -1.26 -16.44
CA HIS A 137 -0.14 -2.41 -16.09
C HIS A 137 -0.29 -2.84 -14.62
N LEU A 138 -0.40 -1.87 -13.71
CA LEU A 138 -0.62 -2.18 -12.30
C LEU A 138 -1.98 -2.83 -12.05
N ASP A 139 -3.02 -2.44 -12.81
CA ASP A 139 -4.33 -3.09 -12.74
C ASP A 139 -4.27 -4.59 -13.04
N LEU A 140 -3.45 -5.00 -14.01
CA LEU A 140 -3.26 -6.42 -14.30
C LEU A 140 -2.64 -7.17 -13.12
N ILE A 141 -1.65 -6.58 -12.46
CA ILE A 141 -0.99 -7.17 -11.29
C ILE A 141 -1.96 -7.23 -10.10
N ILE A 142 -2.73 -6.17 -9.86
CA ILE A 142 -3.74 -6.10 -8.79
C ILE A 142 -4.83 -7.17 -8.99
N ASN A 143 -5.30 -7.35 -10.22
CA ASN A 143 -6.28 -8.39 -10.52
C ASN A 143 -5.70 -9.80 -10.26
N ALA A 144 -4.46 -10.04 -10.65
CA ALA A 144 -3.80 -11.32 -10.38
C ALA A 144 -3.59 -11.55 -8.86
N LEU A 145 -3.25 -10.52 -8.11
CA LEU A 145 -3.16 -10.57 -6.64
C LEU A 145 -4.51 -10.90 -6.01
N ARG A 146 -5.59 -10.26 -6.49
CA ARG A 146 -6.96 -10.52 -6.04
C ARG A 146 -7.36 -11.97 -6.27
N ASP A 147 -7.16 -12.45 -7.48
CA ASP A 147 -7.53 -13.81 -7.87
C ASP A 147 -6.75 -14.85 -7.05
N GLU A 148 -5.45 -14.66 -6.87
CA GLU A 148 -4.62 -15.59 -6.10
C GLU A 148 -4.93 -15.54 -4.60
N SER A 149 -5.22 -14.37 -4.03
CA SER A 149 -5.55 -14.23 -2.60
C SER A 149 -6.79 -15.03 -2.18
N GLN A 150 -7.70 -15.30 -3.13
CA GLN A 150 -8.90 -16.10 -2.93
C GLN A 150 -8.64 -17.63 -3.06
N GLN A 151 -7.48 -18.04 -3.57
CA GLN A 151 -7.18 -19.43 -3.93
C GLN A 151 -6.15 -20.06 -2.97
N ARG A 152 -6.45 -19.98 -1.69
CA ARG A 152 -5.62 -20.54 -0.62
C ARG A 152 -5.43 -22.05 -0.82
N GLY A 153 -4.21 -22.52 -0.58
CA GLY A 153 -3.87 -23.95 -0.69
C GLY A 153 -3.43 -24.41 -2.09
N ARG A 154 -3.40 -23.52 -3.08
CA ARG A 154 -2.76 -23.82 -4.36
C ARG A 154 -1.26 -24.05 -4.21
N LEU A 155 -0.72 -24.93 -5.04
CA LEU A 155 0.72 -25.15 -5.14
C LEU A 155 1.44 -23.80 -5.46
N GLY A 156 2.39 -23.42 -4.65
CA GLY A 156 3.18 -22.21 -4.85
C GLY A 156 2.43 -20.90 -4.52
N HIS A 157 1.28 -20.93 -3.86
CA HIS A 157 0.47 -19.77 -3.53
C HIS A 157 1.27 -18.62 -2.91
N LYS A 158 2.02 -18.87 -1.85
CA LYS A 158 2.84 -17.85 -1.17
C LYS A 158 3.89 -17.25 -2.10
N GLU A 159 4.58 -18.09 -2.90
CA GLU A 159 5.59 -17.63 -3.87
C GLU A 159 4.98 -16.85 -5.04
N TYR A 160 3.79 -17.22 -5.46
CA TYR A 160 3.07 -16.49 -6.50
C TYR A 160 2.69 -15.09 -6.03
N LEU A 161 2.08 -14.95 -4.83
CA LEU A 161 1.78 -13.66 -4.21
C LEU A 161 3.03 -12.80 -4.05
N ARG A 162 4.11 -13.38 -3.53
CA ARG A 162 5.41 -12.71 -3.37
C ARG A 162 5.94 -12.18 -4.70
N SER A 163 5.87 -12.98 -5.75
CA SER A 163 6.33 -12.59 -7.09
C SER A 163 5.51 -11.43 -7.67
N LEU A 164 4.19 -11.44 -7.46
CA LEU A 164 3.31 -10.36 -7.90
C LEU A 164 3.58 -9.05 -7.14
N ILE A 165 3.81 -9.11 -5.83
CA ILE A 165 4.15 -7.93 -5.02
C ILE A 165 5.48 -7.34 -5.49
N ARG A 166 6.48 -8.18 -5.75
CA ARG A 166 7.77 -7.75 -6.30
C ARG A 166 7.61 -7.07 -7.66
N LEU A 167 6.82 -7.68 -8.54
CA LEU A 167 6.56 -7.10 -9.84
C LEU A 167 5.86 -5.75 -9.71
N LEU A 168 4.91 -5.60 -8.79
CA LEU A 168 4.24 -4.36 -8.47
C LEU A 168 5.25 -3.28 -8.06
N ILE A 169 6.11 -3.57 -7.09
CA ILE A 169 7.16 -2.65 -6.58
C ILE A 169 8.10 -2.22 -7.70
N ILE A 170 8.63 -3.18 -8.47
CA ILE A 170 9.54 -2.88 -9.59
C ILE A 170 8.88 -1.99 -10.64
N ARG A 171 7.60 -2.21 -10.95
CA ARG A 171 6.87 -1.40 -11.93
C ARG A 171 6.68 0.03 -11.45
N ILE A 172 6.33 0.21 -10.18
CA ILE A 172 6.16 1.53 -9.59
C ILE A 172 7.49 2.29 -9.60
N GLU A 173 8.58 1.66 -9.19
CA GLU A 173 9.91 2.27 -9.19
C GLU A 173 10.40 2.67 -10.59
N ARG A 174 10.15 1.83 -11.58
CA ARG A 174 10.48 2.16 -12.97
C ARG A 174 9.69 3.37 -13.48
N GLY A 175 8.42 3.47 -13.11
CA GLY A 175 7.58 4.62 -13.42
C GLY A 175 8.12 5.91 -12.78
N ARG A 176 8.49 5.86 -11.49
CA ARG A 176 9.11 6.96 -10.75
C ARG A 176 10.39 7.46 -11.42
N SER A 177 11.34 6.57 -11.66
CA SER A 177 12.63 6.90 -12.28
C SER A 177 12.47 7.50 -13.69
N GLY A 178 11.47 7.04 -14.44
CA GLY A 178 11.16 7.59 -15.78
C GLY A 178 10.64 9.03 -15.71
N MET A 179 9.80 9.36 -14.73
CA MET A 179 9.29 10.72 -14.53
C MET A 179 10.38 11.69 -14.06
N GLU A 180 11.24 11.28 -13.15
CA GLU A 180 12.38 12.09 -12.69
C GLU A 180 13.36 12.41 -13.83
N ALA A 181 13.64 11.43 -14.68
CA ALA A 181 14.50 11.64 -15.86
C ALA A 181 13.89 12.61 -16.89
N GLN A 182 12.56 12.62 -17.04
CA GLN A 182 11.87 13.57 -17.92
C GLN A 182 11.82 14.99 -17.35
N ALA A 183 11.76 15.14 -16.03
CA ALA A 183 11.75 16.44 -15.37
C ALA A 183 13.11 17.17 -15.41
N LEU A 184 14.20 16.45 -15.70
CA LEU A 184 15.57 16.98 -15.77
C LEU A 184 16.00 17.36 -17.20
N ASN A 185 15.19 17.10 -18.23
CA ASN A 185 15.41 17.45 -19.63
C ASN A 185 14.47 18.55 -20.11
#